data_3ea7f0ab0c5cf06bf091c154568e1027
#
_entry.id   3ea7f0ab0c5cf06bf091c154568e1027
#
_cell.length_a   1.000
_cell.length_b   1.000
_cell.length_c   1.000
_cell.angle_alpha   90.00
_cell.angle_beta   90.00
_cell.angle_gamma   90.00
#
_symmetry.space_group_name_H-M   'P 1'
#
loop_
_entity.id
_entity.type
_entity.pdbx_description
1 polymer ?
#
loop_
_entity_poly.entity_id
_entity_poly.type
_entity_poly.pdbx_seq_one_letter_code
_entity_poly.pdbx_strand_id
1 'polypeptide(L)'
;MKHYKLNGEIYVVRGAAKCCIYDIGHNKLFSVDKLVADTIENAVLGRECELNSAILNTLLSNDIIVPSDEPMAAMPHITDMFKGMKRDIEFAWIEVTNVCNLKCQHCYNETGQKCHKAMTLDEFKHVCDELAAYGISEIQLIGGEPFTIPEKTLFAMLSYAHDRFKSIELFFNGTMVSRQQLEWMKTNVPKIRIALSLHSFIEEEQDKLTQVPGSYKKITETLKNLKELGMTYRYVGVYTSMIKVGEESNFGVPYKRDYIRLAGRGSLCHYDCKLLKERLKTRESFTFKDLRKTVLEIWAFNCFSKYFYIGSNLEVYPCVMERRFSHGNLSGKKLSEIVDQSLLNFSKENVKGCRDCEYRFACLDCRPDSLSGDKYEKSWFCLYDEQNGVWRDSDERIKELLGTDAVAQ
;
A
#
# COMPACT_ATOMS: atom_id res chain seq x y z
N MET A 1 -29.13 26.86 30.53
CA MET A 1 -27.73 26.66 30.05
C MET A 1 -27.77 26.67 28.56
N LYS A 2 -26.80 27.27 27.84
CA LYS A 2 -26.73 27.18 26.37
C LYS A 2 -26.19 25.81 25.99
N HIS A 3 -26.91 25.07 25.17
CA HIS A 3 -26.45 23.80 24.65
C HIS A 3 -25.84 23.97 23.25
N TYR A 4 -24.94 23.07 22.89
CA TYR A 4 -24.25 23.06 21.60
C TYR A 4 -24.24 21.64 21.01
N LYS A 5 -24.08 21.54 19.70
CA LYS A 5 -23.85 20.28 18.99
C LYS A 5 -22.72 20.45 18.00
N LEU A 6 -22.11 19.37 17.59
CA LEU A 6 -21.15 19.37 16.48
C LEU A 6 -21.85 19.77 15.19
N ASN A 7 -21.17 20.56 14.34
CA ASN A 7 -21.72 21.02 13.09
C ASN A 7 -21.47 20.01 11.97
N GLY A 8 -22.44 19.14 11.72
CA GLY A 8 -22.32 18.11 10.67
C GLY A 8 -21.37 16.96 11.09
N GLU A 9 -20.55 16.50 10.14
CA GLU A 9 -19.67 15.34 10.33
C GLU A 9 -18.31 15.75 10.89
N ILE A 10 -18.30 16.08 12.15
CA ILE A 10 -17.09 16.45 12.91
C ILE A 10 -16.80 15.35 13.93
N TYR A 11 -15.56 14.91 13.95
CA TYR A 11 -15.07 13.92 14.91
C TYR A 11 -13.84 14.43 15.62
N VAL A 12 -13.73 14.15 16.92
CA VAL A 12 -12.56 14.49 17.73
C VAL A 12 -11.77 13.22 18.02
N VAL A 13 -10.54 13.16 17.50
CA VAL A 13 -9.63 12.02 17.69
C VAL A 13 -8.55 12.41 18.69
N ARG A 14 -8.52 11.71 19.84
CA ARG A 14 -7.53 11.96 20.89
C ARG A 14 -6.24 11.22 20.59
N GLY A 15 -5.10 11.90 20.76
CA GLY A 15 -3.76 11.35 20.75
C GLY A 15 -3.09 11.46 22.11
N ALA A 16 -1.80 11.03 22.19
CA ALA A 16 -1.05 11.08 23.45
C ALA A 16 -0.81 12.51 23.93
N ALA A 17 -0.31 13.41 23.08
CA ALA A 17 -0.07 14.80 23.43
C ALA A 17 -1.19 15.73 22.99
N LYS A 18 -1.71 15.55 21.79
CA LYS A 18 -2.69 16.43 21.14
C LYS A 18 -3.95 15.68 20.72
N CYS A 19 -4.92 16.43 20.24
CA CYS A 19 -6.13 15.92 19.60
C CYS A 19 -6.23 16.45 18.19
N CYS A 20 -7.04 15.80 17.34
CA CYS A 20 -7.34 16.28 16.01
C CYS A 20 -8.85 16.36 15.80
N ILE A 21 -9.31 17.50 15.31
CA ILE A 21 -10.68 17.67 14.83
C ILE A 21 -10.68 17.30 13.35
N TYR A 22 -11.48 16.31 12.99
CA TYR A 22 -11.75 15.86 11.65
C TYR A 22 -13.04 16.51 11.17
N ASP A 23 -12.92 17.55 10.38
CA ASP A 23 -14.06 18.22 9.74
C ASP A 23 -14.22 17.61 8.34
N ILE A 24 -15.02 16.55 8.28
CA ILE A 24 -15.22 15.76 7.06
C ILE A 24 -15.93 16.60 5.99
N GLY A 25 -16.88 17.44 6.39
CA GLY A 25 -17.66 18.26 5.47
C GLY A 25 -16.82 19.30 4.71
N HIS A 26 -15.80 19.86 5.36
CA HIS A 26 -14.94 20.88 4.76
C HIS A 26 -13.55 20.37 4.38
N ASN A 27 -13.30 19.06 4.48
CA ASN A 27 -12.02 18.41 4.15
C ASN A 27 -10.83 18.95 4.95
N LYS A 28 -11.04 19.28 6.24
CA LYS A 28 -10.03 19.91 7.11
C LYS A 28 -9.68 19.05 8.30
N LEU A 29 -8.41 19.12 8.69
CA LEU A 29 -7.89 18.60 9.95
C LEU A 29 -7.32 19.75 10.78
N PHE A 30 -7.70 19.80 12.05
CA PHE A 30 -7.16 20.77 12.99
C PHE A 30 -6.50 20.04 14.14
N SER A 31 -5.17 20.11 14.26
CA SER A 31 -4.47 19.67 15.46
C SER A 31 -4.66 20.69 16.56
N VAL A 32 -5.18 20.23 17.69
CA VAL A 32 -5.56 21.07 18.82
C VAL A 32 -5.04 20.49 20.14
N ASP A 33 -4.94 21.34 21.16
CA ASP A 33 -4.58 20.88 22.49
C ASP A 33 -5.76 20.13 23.16
N LYS A 34 -5.46 19.30 24.15
CA LYS A 34 -6.47 18.52 24.89
C LYS A 34 -7.56 19.40 25.47
N LEU A 35 -7.21 20.60 25.97
CA LEU A 35 -8.18 21.56 26.52
C LEU A 35 -9.28 21.95 25.51
N VAL A 36 -8.92 22.07 24.21
CA VAL A 36 -9.88 22.36 23.14
C VAL A 36 -10.83 21.18 22.95
N ALA A 37 -10.30 19.95 22.90
CA ALA A 37 -11.11 18.74 22.79
C ALA A 37 -12.04 18.56 24.00
N ASP A 38 -11.55 18.83 25.23
CA ASP A 38 -12.34 18.76 26.44
C ASP A 38 -13.44 19.86 26.44
N THR A 39 -13.14 21.05 25.94
CA THR A 39 -14.13 22.12 25.79
C THR A 39 -15.24 21.74 24.82
N ILE A 40 -14.88 21.11 23.65
CA ILE A 40 -15.89 20.60 22.71
C ILE A 40 -16.77 19.57 23.39
N GLU A 41 -16.18 18.56 24.03
CA GLU A 41 -16.90 17.45 24.64
C GLU A 41 -17.86 17.96 25.75
N ASN A 42 -17.38 18.83 26.63
CA ASN A 42 -18.18 19.38 27.70
C ASN A 42 -19.33 20.26 27.18
N ALA A 43 -19.06 21.09 26.15
CA ALA A 43 -20.07 21.97 25.56
C ALA A 43 -21.19 21.17 24.86
N VAL A 44 -20.84 20.14 24.09
CA VAL A 44 -21.84 19.37 23.31
C VAL A 44 -22.60 18.36 24.15
N LEU A 45 -21.98 17.81 25.21
CA LEU A 45 -22.64 16.90 26.16
C LEU A 45 -23.39 17.62 27.28
N GLY A 46 -23.35 18.96 27.31
CA GLY A 46 -24.04 19.76 28.35
C GLY A 46 -23.51 19.52 29.75
N ARG A 47 -22.21 19.20 29.92
CA ARG A 47 -21.63 18.96 31.25
C ARG A 47 -21.56 20.25 32.06
N GLU A 48 -21.89 20.18 33.33
CA GLU A 48 -21.78 21.30 34.24
C GLU A 48 -20.31 21.57 34.59
N CYS A 49 -19.67 22.43 33.83
CA CYS A 49 -18.32 22.93 34.06
C CYS A 49 -18.15 24.33 33.49
N GLU A 50 -17.16 25.06 33.98
CA GLU A 50 -16.80 26.36 33.43
C GLU A 50 -16.12 26.15 32.06
N LEU A 51 -16.80 26.56 31.00
CA LEU A 51 -16.26 26.48 29.63
C LEU A 51 -15.32 27.67 29.39
N ASN A 52 -14.17 27.39 28.75
CA ASN A 52 -13.27 28.45 28.32
C ASN A 52 -13.94 29.27 27.21
N SER A 53 -14.35 30.49 27.52
CA SER A 53 -15.10 31.35 26.60
C SER A 53 -14.34 31.72 25.33
N ALA A 54 -13.00 31.87 25.40
CA ALA A 54 -12.19 32.17 24.22
C ALA A 54 -12.14 30.98 23.26
N ILE A 55 -11.95 29.75 23.78
CA ILE A 55 -12.01 28.52 22.97
C ILE A 55 -13.41 28.36 22.40
N LEU A 56 -14.46 28.51 23.21
CA LEU A 56 -15.85 28.36 22.75
C LEU A 56 -16.18 29.31 21.60
N ASN A 57 -15.80 30.59 21.72
CA ASN A 57 -15.98 31.57 20.65
C ASN A 57 -15.21 31.18 19.36
N THR A 58 -13.98 30.66 19.48
CA THR A 58 -13.21 30.17 18.34
C THR A 58 -13.88 28.98 17.68
N LEU A 59 -14.43 28.05 18.43
CA LEU A 59 -15.14 26.89 17.91
C LEU A 59 -16.42 27.28 17.18
N LEU A 60 -17.17 28.26 17.71
CA LEU A 60 -18.37 28.83 17.07
C LEU A 60 -18.02 29.58 15.79
N SER A 61 -16.98 30.43 15.81
CA SER A 61 -16.58 31.21 14.62
C SER A 61 -15.97 30.37 13.49
N ASN A 62 -15.52 29.17 13.78
CA ASN A 62 -15.04 28.22 12.80
C ASN A 62 -16.07 27.13 12.44
N ASP A 63 -17.32 27.28 12.86
CA ASP A 63 -18.40 26.33 12.58
C ASP A 63 -18.11 24.89 13.04
N ILE A 64 -17.28 24.70 14.06
CA ILE A 64 -17.02 23.38 14.65
C ILE A 64 -18.19 22.92 15.51
N ILE A 65 -18.74 23.85 16.28
CA ILE A 65 -19.96 23.65 17.07
C ILE A 65 -20.99 24.72 16.73
N VAL A 66 -22.26 24.39 16.89
CA VAL A 66 -23.37 25.34 16.71
C VAL A 66 -24.31 25.26 17.88
N PRO A 67 -25.10 26.35 18.19
CA PRO A 67 -26.12 26.30 19.24
C PRO A 67 -27.13 25.17 18.98
N SER A 68 -27.64 24.60 20.08
CA SER A 68 -28.62 23.52 20.08
C SER A 68 -29.63 23.74 21.22
N ASP A 69 -30.84 23.21 21.06
CA ASP A 69 -31.85 23.22 22.09
C ASP A 69 -31.58 22.20 23.22
N GLU A 70 -30.93 21.08 22.83
CA GLU A 70 -30.58 19.99 23.76
C GLU A 70 -29.12 19.55 23.59
N PRO A 71 -28.50 19.03 24.67
CA PRO A 71 -27.16 18.47 24.56
C PRO A 71 -27.17 17.17 23.73
N MET A 72 -26.02 16.83 23.15
CA MET A 72 -25.84 15.54 22.47
C MET A 72 -25.81 14.40 23.50
N ALA A 73 -26.40 13.26 23.14
CA ALA A 73 -26.39 12.07 24.01
C ALA A 73 -24.99 11.46 24.19
N ALA A 74 -24.16 11.53 23.11
CA ALA A 74 -22.77 11.04 23.12
C ALA A 74 -21.96 11.75 22.05
N MET A 75 -20.62 11.74 22.22
CA MET A 75 -19.70 12.13 21.17
C MET A 75 -19.69 11.07 20.06
N PRO A 76 -19.80 11.47 18.79
CA PRO A 76 -19.65 10.53 17.67
C PRO A 76 -18.18 10.05 17.61
N HIS A 77 -18.00 8.77 17.34
CA HIS A 77 -16.67 8.21 17.12
C HIS A 77 -16.41 8.10 15.61
N ILE A 78 -15.19 8.44 15.15
CA ILE A 78 -14.87 8.41 13.72
C ILE A 78 -15.07 7.03 13.09
N THR A 79 -14.97 5.96 13.86
CA THR A 79 -15.25 4.59 13.42
C THR A 79 -16.72 4.33 13.12
N ASP A 80 -17.63 5.24 13.54
CA ASP A 80 -19.05 5.15 13.19
C ASP A 80 -19.26 5.28 11.67
N MET A 81 -18.33 5.95 10.98
CA MET A 81 -18.31 6.02 9.51
C MET A 81 -18.18 4.65 8.83
N PHE A 82 -17.69 3.65 9.54
CA PHE A 82 -17.40 2.32 8.99
C PHE A 82 -18.46 1.27 9.37
N LYS A 83 -19.42 1.64 10.21
CA LYS A 83 -20.48 0.72 10.65
C LYS A 83 -21.27 0.18 9.45
N GLY A 84 -21.33 -1.13 9.34
CA GLY A 84 -22.04 -1.81 8.26
C GLY A 84 -21.28 -1.91 6.92
N MET A 85 -20.08 -1.36 6.81
CA MET A 85 -19.23 -1.55 5.61
C MET A 85 -18.70 -2.98 5.56
N LYS A 86 -18.94 -3.65 4.44
CA LYS A 86 -18.32 -4.95 4.15
C LYS A 86 -16.91 -4.73 3.60
N ARG A 87 -16.02 -5.63 3.96
CA ARG A 87 -14.67 -5.74 3.40
C ARG A 87 -14.67 -6.91 2.44
N ASP A 88 -14.80 -6.61 1.16
CA ASP A 88 -14.77 -7.63 0.12
C ASP A 88 -13.35 -7.65 -0.47
N ILE A 89 -12.65 -8.76 -0.28
CA ILE A 89 -11.35 -8.98 -0.91
C ILE A 89 -11.64 -9.57 -2.28
N GLU A 90 -11.39 -8.79 -3.33
CA GLU A 90 -11.68 -9.20 -4.71
C GLU A 90 -10.43 -9.56 -5.52
N PHE A 91 -9.24 -9.31 -4.96
CA PHE A 91 -7.98 -9.43 -5.67
C PHE A 91 -6.93 -10.25 -4.90
N ALA A 92 -6.18 -11.09 -5.62
CA ALA A 92 -5.03 -11.80 -5.07
C ALA A 92 -3.82 -11.81 -6.02
N TRP A 93 -2.62 -11.75 -5.43
CA TRP A 93 -1.38 -12.11 -6.10
C TRP A 93 -1.09 -13.59 -5.90
N ILE A 94 -0.65 -14.28 -6.96
CA ILE A 94 -0.18 -15.66 -6.91
C ILE A 94 1.27 -15.67 -7.38
N GLU A 95 2.21 -15.95 -6.47
CA GLU A 95 3.61 -16.17 -6.80
C GLU A 95 3.79 -17.59 -7.33
N VAL A 96 3.76 -17.74 -8.66
CA VAL A 96 3.89 -19.06 -9.28
C VAL A 96 5.29 -19.64 -9.15
N THR A 97 6.30 -18.81 -8.94
CA THR A 97 7.71 -19.21 -8.72
C THR A 97 8.49 -18.11 -8.03
N ASN A 98 9.49 -18.47 -7.23
CA ASN A 98 10.47 -17.53 -6.70
C ASN A 98 11.82 -17.56 -7.47
N VAL A 99 11.90 -18.32 -8.57
CA VAL A 99 13.06 -18.35 -9.45
C VAL A 99 13.04 -17.15 -10.40
N CYS A 100 14.17 -16.49 -10.61
CA CYS A 100 14.30 -15.37 -11.54
C CYS A 100 15.64 -15.41 -12.27
N ASN A 101 15.62 -14.99 -13.53
CA ASN A 101 16.81 -14.82 -14.35
C ASN A 101 17.50 -13.47 -14.17
N LEU A 102 16.87 -12.52 -13.47
CA LEU A 102 17.45 -11.21 -13.12
C LEU A 102 17.90 -11.18 -11.64
N LYS A 103 18.76 -10.20 -11.32
CA LYS A 103 19.35 -10.00 -9.98
C LYS A 103 19.09 -8.58 -9.46
N CYS A 104 17.91 -8.03 -9.73
CA CYS A 104 17.58 -6.62 -9.45
C CYS A 104 17.96 -6.21 -8.03
N GLN A 105 18.62 -5.07 -7.90
CA GLN A 105 19.16 -4.58 -6.63
C GLN A 105 18.07 -4.26 -5.58
N HIS A 106 16.88 -3.91 -6.05
CA HIS A 106 15.73 -3.52 -5.23
C HIS A 106 14.68 -4.62 -5.04
N CYS A 107 14.96 -5.85 -5.44
CA CYS A 107 13.96 -6.91 -5.48
C CYS A 107 13.37 -7.21 -4.09
N TYR A 108 12.08 -6.98 -3.93
CA TYR A 108 11.37 -7.24 -2.69
C TYR A 108 11.21 -8.73 -2.37
N ASN A 109 11.33 -9.59 -3.38
CA ASN A 109 11.10 -11.03 -3.28
C ASN A 109 12.37 -11.83 -2.98
N GLU A 110 13.53 -11.18 -2.85
CA GLU A 110 14.83 -11.83 -2.61
C GLU A 110 15.10 -13.04 -3.53
N THR A 111 14.64 -12.96 -4.77
CA THR A 111 14.78 -14.05 -5.74
C THR A 111 16.23 -14.53 -5.82
N GLY A 112 16.43 -15.84 -5.72
CA GLY A 112 17.76 -16.46 -5.87
C GLY A 112 18.50 -16.77 -4.55
N GLN A 113 17.93 -16.57 -3.37
CA GLN A 113 18.71 -16.71 -2.14
C GLN A 113 18.56 -18.01 -1.33
N LYS A 114 17.44 -18.74 -1.29
CA LYS A 114 17.40 -19.90 -0.34
C LYS A 114 16.59 -21.13 -0.71
N CYS A 115 15.56 -21.06 -1.48
CA CYS A 115 14.80 -22.23 -1.92
C CYS A 115 14.15 -21.89 -3.28
N HIS A 116 14.69 -22.48 -4.33
CA HIS A 116 14.06 -22.38 -5.63
C HIS A 116 12.79 -23.24 -5.65
N LYS A 117 11.63 -22.61 -5.59
CA LYS A 117 10.34 -23.31 -5.68
C LYS A 117 9.50 -22.68 -6.79
N ALA A 118 8.94 -23.54 -7.64
CA ALA A 118 7.83 -23.23 -8.50
C ALA A 118 6.62 -24.04 -8.02
N MET A 119 5.43 -23.47 -8.08
CA MET A 119 4.19 -24.23 -7.84
C MET A 119 4.06 -25.33 -8.88
N THR A 120 3.64 -26.50 -8.47
CA THR A 120 3.14 -27.52 -9.38
C THR A 120 1.80 -27.07 -9.96
N LEU A 121 1.38 -27.67 -11.07
CA LEU A 121 0.06 -27.36 -11.65
C LEU A 121 -1.09 -27.70 -10.68
N ASP A 122 -0.96 -28.75 -9.88
CA ASP A 122 -1.99 -29.15 -8.92
C ASP A 122 -2.06 -28.21 -7.73
N GLU A 123 -0.91 -27.75 -7.21
CA GLU A 123 -0.87 -26.70 -6.18
C GLU A 123 -1.52 -25.40 -6.70
N PHE A 124 -1.20 -25.00 -7.94
CA PHE A 124 -1.78 -23.82 -8.56
C PHE A 124 -3.31 -23.94 -8.74
N LYS A 125 -3.79 -25.09 -9.18
CA LYS A 125 -5.23 -25.36 -9.31
C LYS A 125 -5.93 -25.26 -7.95
N HIS A 126 -5.36 -25.88 -6.91
CA HIS A 126 -5.89 -25.77 -5.56
C HIS A 126 -5.96 -24.32 -5.08
N VAL A 127 -4.90 -23.53 -5.29
CA VAL A 127 -4.90 -22.10 -4.97
C VAL A 127 -6.01 -21.36 -5.71
N CYS A 128 -6.17 -21.59 -7.01
CA CYS A 128 -7.21 -20.93 -7.80
C CYS A 128 -8.62 -21.31 -7.32
N ASP A 129 -8.85 -22.58 -7.02
CA ASP A 129 -10.16 -23.05 -6.55
C ASP A 129 -10.52 -22.45 -5.19
N GLU A 130 -9.58 -22.39 -4.26
CA GLU A 130 -9.79 -21.76 -2.95
C GLU A 130 -9.99 -20.26 -3.02
N LEU A 131 -9.25 -19.55 -3.88
CA LEU A 131 -9.46 -18.12 -4.12
C LEU A 131 -10.84 -17.84 -4.73
N ALA A 132 -11.25 -18.62 -5.74
CA ALA A 132 -12.56 -18.48 -6.36
C ALA A 132 -13.70 -18.81 -5.37
N ALA A 133 -13.54 -19.84 -4.55
CA ALA A 133 -14.50 -20.21 -3.50
C ALA A 133 -14.61 -19.14 -2.41
N TYR A 134 -13.54 -18.40 -2.13
CA TYR A 134 -13.54 -17.27 -1.19
C TYR A 134 -14.23 -16.01 -1.76
N GLY A 135 -14.42 -15.92 -3.08
CA GLY A 135 -15.04 -14.78 -3.77
C GLY A 135 -14.06 -13.88 -4.51
N ILE A 136 -12.78 -14.27 -4.64
CA ILE A 136 -11.80 -13.53 -5.41
C ILE A 136 -12.15 -13.59 -6.89
N SER A 137 -12.27 -12.45 -7.54
CA SER A 137 -12.64 -12.35 -8.96
C SER A 137 -11.50 -11.91 -9.87
N GLU A 138 -10.45 -11.32 -9.31
CA GLU A 138 -9.29 -10.82 -10.04
C GLU A 138 -7.98 -11.36 -9.46
N ILE A 139 -7.08 -11.79 -10.32
CA ILE A 139 -5.76 -12.27 -9.92
C ILE A 139 -4.65 -11.65 -10.74
N GLN A 140 -3.46 -11.56 -10.12
CA GLN A 140 -2.21 -11.29 -10.82
C GLN A 140 -1.23 -12.44 -10.56
N LEU A 141 -0.81 -13.10 -11.63
CA LEU A 141 0.28 -14.06 -11.57
C LEU A 141 1.60 -13.30 -11.57
N ILE A 142 2.40 -13.56 -10.56
CA ILE A 142 3.70 -12.94 -10.36
C ILE A 142 4.72 -14.00 -9.94
N GLY A 143 5.92 -13.56 -9.65
CA GLY A 143 6.94 -14.45 -9.10
C GLY A 143 8.30 -13.79 -9.02
N GLY A 144 9.34 -14.62 -9.10
CA GLY A 144 10.63 -14.16 -9.57
C GLY A 144 10.49 -13.78 -11.05
N GLU A 145 10.42 -14.79 -11.91
CA GLU A 145 10.08 -14.64 -13.32
C GLU A 145 9.20 -15.83 -13.77
N PRO A 146 7.92 -15.63 -14.08
CA PRO A 146 7.03 -16.71 -14.47
C PRO A 146 7.51 -17.56 -15.66
N PHE A 147 8.22 -16.95 -16.61
CA PHE A 147 8.76 -17.68 -17.77
C PHE A 147 9.98 -18.57 -17.45
N THR A 148 10.39 -18.69 -16.17
CA THR A 148 11.32 -19.74 -15.73
C THR A 148 10.61 -21.09 -15.52
N ILE A 149 9.29 -21.10 -15.43
CA ILE A 149 8.46 -22.31 -15.40
C ILE A 149 8.41 -22.92 -16.81
N PRO A 150 8.45 -24.25 -16.94
CA PRO A 150 8.28 -24.89 -18.24
C PRO A 150 7.01 -24.41 -18.95
N GLU A 151 7.14 -24.04 -20.22
CA GLU A 151 6.07 -23.44 -21.05
C GLU A 151 4.74 -24.18 -20.93
N LYS A 152 4.77 -25.50 -21.09
CA LYS A 152 3.57 -26.35 -21.00
C LYS A 152 2.85 -26.16 -19.65
N THR A 153 3.60 -26.06 -18.56
CA THR A 153 3.05 -25.88 -17.22
C THR A 153 2.48 -24.46 -17.05
N LEU A 154 3.23 -23.42 -17.44
CA LEU A 154 2.76 -22.04 -17.37
C LEU A 154 1.48 -21.83 -18.19
N PHE A 155 1.43 -22.37 -19.40
CA PHE A 155 0.25 -22.28 -20.26
C PHE A 155 -0.97 -23.02 -19.68
N ALA A 156 -0.75 -24.20 -19.08
CA ALA A 156 -1.82 -24.90 -18.36
C ALA A 156 -2.34 -24.10 -17.15
N MET A 157 -1.45 -23.42 -16.40
CA MET A 157 -1.83 -22.52 -15.32
C MET A 157 -2.67 -21.33 -15.83
N LEU A 158 -2.23 -20.68 -16.90
CA LEU A 158 -2.94 -19.54 -17.50
C LEU A 158 -4.32 -19.94 -18.03
N SER A 159 -4.43 -21.09 -18.72
CA SER A 159 -5.73 -21.61 -19.19
C SER A 159 -6.65 -21.91 -18.03
N TYR A 160 -6.14 -22.56 -16.97
CA TYR A 160 -6.94 -22.88 -15.79
C TYR A 160 -7.48 -21.64 -15.07
N ALA A 161 -6.64 -20.61 -14.94
CA ALA A 161 -7.04 -19.33 -14.35
C ALA A 161 -8.07 -18.61 -15.24
N HIS A 162 -7.91 -18.67 -16.57
CA HIS A 162 -8.81 -18.05 -17.53
C HIS A 162 -10.26 -18.45 -17.34
N ASP A 163 -10.51 -19.70 -17.04
CA ASP A 163 -11.88 -20.24 -16.86
C ASP A 163 -12.53 -19.84 -15.53
N ARG A 164 -11.73 -19.38 -14.55
CA ARG A 164 -12.19 -19.14 -13.18
C ARG A 164 -12.31 -17.69 -12.78
N PHE A 165 -11.45 -16.83 -13.31
CA PHE A 165 -11.38 -15.44 -12.87
C PHE A 165 -11.91 -14.48 -13.93
N LYS A 166 -12.54 -13.41 -13.46
CA LYS A 166 -13.03 -12.32 -14.31
C LYS A 166 -11.88 -11.59 -14.99
N SER A 167 -10.77 -11.40 -14.28
CA SER A 167 -9.58 -10.68 -14.76
C SER A 167 -8.32 -11.41 -14.34
N ILE A 168 -7.37 -11.52 -15.27
CA ILE A 168 -6.04 -12.09 -15.06
C ILE A 168 -5.01 -11.09 -15.57
N GLU A 169 -4.02 -10.81 -14.75
CA GLU A 169 -2.84 -10.08 -15.16
C GLU A 169 -1.59 -10.96 -14.98
N LEU A 170 -0.74 -11.05 -15.98
CA LEU A 170 0.58 -11.70 -15.87
C LEU A 170 1.65 -10.62 -15.75
N PHE A 171 2.35 -10.61 -14.60
CA PHE A 171 3.42 -9.67 -14.33
C PHE A 171 4.79 -10.35 -14.43
N PHE A 172 5.61 -9.90 -15.35
CA PHE A 172 6.92 -10.47 -15.63
C PHE A 172 7.94 -9.42 -16.08
N ASN A 173 9.21 -9.81 -16.16
CA ASN A 173 10.30 -8.86 -16.45
C ASN A 173 10.53 -8.60 -17.96
N GLY A 174 9.86 -9.33 -18.85
CA GLY A 174 9.92 -9.13 -20.29
C GLY A 174 11.19 -9.63 -20.99
N THR A 175 12.09 -10.34 -20.29
CA THR A 175 13.39 -10.72 -20.88
C THR A 175 13.42 -12.15 -21.42
N MET A 176 12.41 -12.97 -21.15
CA MET A 176 12.38 -14.39 -21.47
C MET A 176 11.27 -14.79 -22.44
N VAL A 177 10.22 -13.98 -22.55
CA VAL A 177 9.05 -14.31 -23.37
C VAL A 177 9.36 -14.19 -24.86
N SER A 178 8.95 -15.18 -25.65
CA SER A 178 9.00 -15.15 -27.12
C SER A 178 7.72 -14.56 -27.72
N ARG A 179 7.81 -14.11 -29.00
CA ARG A 179 6.64 -13.66 -29.76
C ARG A 179 5.57 -14.76 -29.87
N GLN A 180 5.98 -16.00 -30.12
CA GLN A 180 5.06 -17.14 -30.23
C GLN A 180 4.29 -17.38 -28.95
N GLN A 181 4.93 -17.22 -27.79
CA GLN A 181 4.28 -17.33 -26.50
C GLN A 181 3.24 -16.20 -26.27
N LEU A 182 3.54 -14.98 -26.71
CA LEU A 182 2.58 -13.87 -26.68
C LEU A 182 1.38 -14.15 -27.60
N GLU A 183 1.60 -14.67 -28.80
CA GLU A 183 0.55 -15.06 -29.75
C GLU A 183 -0.34 -16.16 -29.18
N TRP A 184 0.26 -17.16 -28.53
CA TRP A 184 -0.48 -18.19 -27.84
C TRP A 184 -1.36 -17.61 -26.72
N MET A 185 -0.82 -16.75 -25.87
CA MET A 185 -1.57 -16.09 -24.79
C MET A 185 -2.74 -15.25 -25.34
N LYS A 186 -2.50 -14.47 -26.39
CA LYS A 186 -3.55 -13.67 -27.04
C LYS A 186 -4.71 -14.55 -27.53
N THR A 187 -4.40 -15.71 -28.10
CA THR A 187 -5.39 -16.62 -28.67
C THR A 187 -6.15 -17.41 -27.62
N ASN A 188 -5.42 -17.96 -26.63
CA ASN A 188 -5.98 -18.92 -25.67
C ASN A 188 -6.42 -18.30 -24.35
N VAL A 189 -5.96 -17.09 -24.02
CA VAL A 189 -6.31 -16.36 -22.80
C VAL A 189 -6.68 -14.89 -23.16
N PRO A 190 -7.71 -14.67 -23.96
CA PRO A 190 -7.98 -13.36 -24.59
C PRO A 190 -8.24 -12.21 -23.59
N LYS A 191 -8.62 -12.51 -22.34
CA LYS A 191 -8.77 -11.51 -21.28
C LYS A 191 -7.51 -11.20 -20.48
N ILE A 192 -6.35 -11.79 -20.87
CA ILE A 192 -5.09 -11.56 -20.17
C ILE A 192 -4.63 -10.10 -20.33
N ARG A 193 -4.22 -9.50 -19.24
CA ARG A 193 -3.51 -8.23 -19.21
C ARG A 193 -2.05 -8.50 -18.89
N ILE A 194 -1.16 -7.72 -19.46
CA ILE A 194 0.29 -7.85 -19.25
C ILE A 194 0.78 -6.67 -18.41
N ALA A 195 1.56 -6.96 -17.39
CA ALA A 195 2.34 -5.97 -16.66
C ALA A 195 3.84 -6.30 -16.80
N LEU A 196 4.64 -5.30 -17.15
CA LEU A 196 6.08 -5.44 -17.38
C LEU A 196 6.87 -4.58 -16.40
N SER A 197 8.01 -5.09 -15.96
CA SER A 197 8.99 -4.33 -15.18
C SER A 197 9.90 -3.55 -16.11
N LEU A 198 9.70 -2.24 -16.21
CA LEU A 198 10.61 -1.31 -16.87
C LEU A 198 10.92 -0.15 -15.93
N HIS A 199 12.14 -0.06 -15.45
CA HIS A 199 12.53 0.90 -14.42
C HIS A 199 13.12 2.18 -15.00
N SER A 200 13.90 2.07 -16.10
CA SER A 200 14.47 3.19 -16.84
C SER A 200 14.29 3.02 -18.33
N PHE A 201 14.22 4.15 -19.05
CA PHE A 201 14.25 4.23 -20.50
C PHE A 201 15.66 4.36 -21.08
N ILE A 202 16.67 4.34 -20.19
CA ILE A 202 18.09 4.36 -20.53
C ILE A 202 18.66 2.96 -20.32
N GLU A 203 19.29 2.40 -21.36
CA GLU A 203 19.79 1.01 -21.38
C GLU A 203 20.73 0.75 -20.19
N GLU A 204 21.71 1.63 -20.00
CA GLU A 204 22.73 1.47 -18.96
C GLU A 204 22.15 1.49 -17.54
N GLU A 205 21.13 2.33 -17.30
CA GLU A 205 20.46 2.40 -16.00
C GLU A 205 19.60 1.16 -15.73
N GLN A 206 18.83 0.71 -16.74
CA GLN A 206 18.01 -0.49 -16.66
C GLN A 206 18.87 -1.72 -16.39
N ASP A 207 19.92 -1.91 -17.17
CA ASP A 207 20.83 -3.05 -17.07
C ASP A 207 21.60 -3.03 -15.74
N LYS A 208 22.03 -1.86 -15.28
CA LYS A 208 22.66 -1.68 -13.96
C LYS A 208 21.74 -2.04 -12.81
N LEU A 209 20.45 -1.64 -12.89
CA LEU A 209 19.48 -1.92 -11.82
C LEU A 209 19.08 -3.39 -11.79
N THR A 210 18.92 -4.02 -12.96
CA THR A 210 18.59 -5.46 -13.10
C THR A 210 19.79 -6.37 -12.89
N GLN A 211 21.01 -5.82 -12.93
CA GLN A 211 22.28 -6.55 -12.86
C GLN A 211 22.48 -7.58 -13.99
N VAL A 212 21.81 -7.38 -15.12
CA VAL A 212 21.92 -8.28 -16.29
C VAL A 212 22.03 -7.43 -17.57
N PRO A 213 23.22 -7.38 -18.18
CA PRO A 213 23.44 -6.70 -19.47
C PRO A 213 22.48 -7.19 -20.56
N GLY A 214 21.94 -6.26 -21.33
CA GLY A 214 21.00 -6.53 -22.41
C GLY A 214 19.56 -6.77 -21.96
N SER A 215 19.25 -6.59 -20.66
CA SER A 215 17.88 -6.68 -20.16
C SER A 215 16.98 -5.62 -20.81
N TYR A 216 17.46 -4.40 -20.99
CA TYR A 216 16.73 -3.32 -21.66
C TYR A 216 16.31 -3.68 -23.08
N LYS A 217 17.25 -4.20 -23.89
CA LYS A 217 16.95 -4.59 -25.27
C LYS A 217 15.87 -5.65 -25.37
N LYS A 218 15.94 -6.66 -24.50
CA LYS A 218 14.94 -7.74 -24.47
C LYS A 218 13.55 -7.22 -24.05
N ILE A 219 13.48 -6.34 -23.05
CA ILE A 219 12.21 -5.75 -22.60
C ILE A 219 11.61 -4.89 -23.72
N THR A 220 12.40 -4.05 -24.38
CA THR A 220 11.93 -3.19 -25.47
C THR A 220 11.46 -3.99 -26.68
N GLU A 221 12.11 -5.12 -27.00
CA GLU A 221 11.63 -6.06 -28.01
C GLU A 221 10.26 -6.67 -27.63
N THR A 222 10.11 -7.08 -26.37
CA THR A 222 8.83 -7.58 -25.85
C THR A 222 7.73 -6.51 -25.93
N LEU A 223 8.02 -5.26 -25.58
CA LEU A 223 7.09 -4.14 -25.70
C LEU A 223 6.65 -3.91 -27.16
N LYS A 224 7.60 -4.00 -28.11
CA LYS A 224 7.31 -3.93 -29.54
C LYS A 224 6.37 -5.05 -29.97
N ASN A 225 6.64 -6.29 -29.57
CA ASN A 225 5.79 -7.44 -29.88
C ASN A 225 4.37 -7.28 -29.30
N LEU A 226 4.23 -6.86 -28.06
CA LEU A 226 2.93 -6.60 -27.42
C LEU A 226 2.11 -5.55 -28.19
N LYS A 227 2.77 -4.46 -28.60
CA LYS A 227 2.15 -3.38 -29.38
C LYS A 227 1.69 -3.89 -30.76
N GLU A 228 2.55 -4.60 -31.48
CA GLU A 228 2.22 -5.17 -32.82
C GLU A 228 1.09 -6.20 -32.73
N LEU A 229 1.04 -6.98 -31.66
CA LEU A 229 -0.03 -7.94 -31.41
C LEU A 229 -1.33 -7.28 -30.91
N GLY A 230 -1.33 -5.99 -30.56
CA GLY A 230 -2.49 -5.31 -30.00
C GLY A 230 -2.95 -5.89 -28.65
N MET A 231 -2.02 -6.40 -27.85
CA MET A 231 -2.32 -6.90 -26.50
C MET A 231 -2.46 -5.75 -25.52
N THR A 232 -3.31 -5.93 -24.49
CA THR A 232 -3.42 -4.96 -23.40
C THR A 232 -2.24 -5.11 -22.45
N TYR A 233 -1.45 -4.05 -22.29
CA TYR A 233 -0.31 -4.05 -21.38
C TYR A 233 -0.10 -2.71 -20.68
N ARG A 234 0.65 -2.74 -19.59
CA ARG A 234 1.20 -1.59 -18.86
C ARG A 234 2.61 -1.91 -18.41
N TYR A 235 3.38 -0.91 -18.05
CA TYR A 235 4.67 -1.12 -17.43
C TYR A 235 4.77 -0.39 -16.09
N VAL A 236 5.63 -0.94 -15.22
CA VAL A 236 5.82 -0.49 -13.85
C VAL A 236 7.31 -0.34 -13.59
N GLY A 237 7.68 0.77 -12.95
CA GLY A 237 9.04 1.03 -12.52
C GLY A 237 9.12 1.32 -11.03
N VAL A 238 10.31 1.66 -10.58
CA VAL A 238 10.57 2.13 -9.22
C VAL A 238 11.25 3.48 -9.22
N TYR A 239 11.03 4.26 -8.16
CA TYR A 239 11.84 5.43 -7.85
C TYR A 239 13.10 4.99 -7.12
N THR A 240 14.26 5.37 -7.65
CA THR A 240 15.57 5.09 -7.03
C THR A 240 16.57 6.15 -7.46
N SER A 241 17.52 6.48 -6.61
CA SER A 241 18.65 7.38 -6.90
C SER A 241 19.54 6.90 -8.05
N MET A 242 19.42 5.63 -8.44
CA MET A 242 20.18 5.03 -9.54
C MET A 242 19.63 5.36 -10.93
N ILE A 243 18.43 5.92 -11.01
CA ILE A 243 17.74 6.23 -12.26
C ILE A 243 17.51 7.73 -12.31
N LYS A 244 18.03 8.36 -13.35
CA LYS A 244 17.71 9.75 -13.64
C LYS A 244 16.27 9.81 -14.14
N VAL A 245 15.43 10.58 -13.47
CA VAL A 245 14.08 10.88 -13.94
C VAL A 245 14.25 11.86 -15.10
N GLY A 246 14.27 11.33 -16.32
CA GLY A 246 14.33 12.09 -17.58
C GLY A 246 12.99 12.04 -18.30
N GLU A 247 12.96 12.59 -19.52
CA GLU A 247 11.80 12.52 -20.41
C GLU A 247 11.37 11.05 -20.58
N GLU A 248 10.21 10.73 -20.07
CA GLU A 248 9.64 9.40 -20.21
C GLU A 248 9.29 9.19 -21.68
N SER A 249 10.00 8.30 -22.36
CA SER A 249 9.59 7.89 -23.68
C SER A 249 8.23 7.22 -23.55
N ASN A 250 7.20 7.94 -23.97
CA ASN A 250 5.84 7.48 -23.83
C ASN A 250 5.55 6.41 -24.89
N PHE A 251 5.60 5.14 -24.49
CA PHE A 251 5.16 4.04 -25.35
C PHE A 251 3.64 4.04 -25.59
N GLY A 252 2.94 5.09 -25.16
CA GLY A 252 1.49 5.24 -25.36
C GLY A 252 0.64 4.35 -24.45
N VAL A 253 1.20 3.83 -23.36
CA VAL A 253 0.50 3.00 -22.39
C VAL A 253 0.75 3.49 -20.97
N PRO A 254 -0.10 3.13 -19.98
CA PRO A 254 0.05 3.56 -18.61
C PRO A 254 1.40 3.12 -18.02
N TYR A 255 2.10 4.08 -17.42
CA TYR A 255 3.32 3.86 -16.66
C TYR A 255 3.14 4.33 -15.22
N LYS A 256 3.51 3.47 -14.28
CA LYS A 256 3.48 3.80 -12.86
C LYS A 256 4.82 3.46 -12.23
N ARG A 257 5.38 4.39 -11.47
CA ARG A 257 6.50 4.13 -10.57
C ARG A 257 6.00 4.01 -9.13
N ASP A 258 6.64 3.16 -8.35
CA ASP A 258 6.43 3.06 -6.92
C ASP A 258 7.76 3.21 -6.18
N TYR A 259 7.68 3.62 -4.91
CA TYR A 259 8.86 3.70 -4.06
C TYR A 259 9.33 2.31 -3.65
N ILE A 260 10.63 2.11 -3.56
CA ILE A 260 11.23 0.88 -3.03
C ILE A 260 10.85 0.77 -1.56
N ARG A 261 10.39 -0.41 -1.15
CA ARG A 261 10.06 -0.70 0.24
C ARG A 261 11.24 -1.39 0.92
N LEU A 262 11.31 -1.31 2.25
CA LEU A 262 12.31 -2.02 3.05
C LEU A 262 11.96 -3.50 3.16
N ALA A 263 11.90 -4.17 2.01
CA ALA A 263 11.57 -5.58 1.88
C ALA A 263 12.55 -6.25 0.91
N GLY A 264 12.97 -7.46 1.22
CA GLY A 264 13.95 -8.19 0.43
C GLY A 264 15.28 -7.43 0.31
N ARG A 265 15.74 -7.17 -0.92
CA ARG A 265 16.93 -6.34 -1.18
C ARG A 265 16.65 -4.83 -1.18
N GLY A 266 15.39 -4.43 -1.02
CA GLY A 266 15.03 -3.02 -0.89
C GLY A 266 15.56 -2.42 0.40
N SER A 267 16.22 -1.28 0.30
CA SER A 267 16.84 -0.59 1.44
C SER A 267 16.93 0.91 1.19
N LEU A 268 17.30 1.68 2.21
CA LEU A 268 17.48 3.14 2.11
C LEU A 268 18.62 3.55 1.17
N CYS A 269 19.57 2.66 0.84
CA CYS A 269 20.65 2.97 -0.11
C CYS A 269 20.14 3.26 -1.55
N HIS A 270 18.88 2.95 -1.83
CA HIS A 270 18.23 3.30 -3.10
C HIS A 270 17.64 4.71 -3.13
N TYR A 271 17.74 5.46 -2.04
CA TYR A 271 17.19 6.80 -1.91
C TYR A 271 18.31 7.84 -1.89
N ASP A 272 18.07 8.97 -2.52
CA ASP A 272 18.80 10.21 -2.33
C ASP A 272 17.99 11.19 -1.45
N CYS A 273 18.57 12.36 -1.16
CA CYS A 273 17.91 13.39 -0.37
C CYS A 273 16.55 13.80 -0.94
N LYS A 274 16.43 13.88 -2.27
CA LYS A 274 15.18 14.27 -2.95
C LYS A 274 14.09 13.24 -2.72
N LEU A 275 14.38 11.96 -3.01
CA LEU A 275 13.43 10.86 -2.84
C LEU A 275 13.03 10.65 -1.38
N LEU A 276 13.97 10.86 -0.44
CA LEU A 276 13.66 10.85 0.98
C LEU A 276 12.68 11.97 1.34
N LYS A 277 12.95 13.22 0.91
CA LYS A 277 12.05 14.37 1.16
C LYS A 277 10.63 14.10 0.63
N GLU A 278 10.51 13.54 -0.57
CA GLU A 278 9.21 13.21 -1.18
C GLU A 278 8.43 12.13 -0.39
N ARG A 279 9.14 11.26 0.33
CA ARG A 279 8.54 10.19 1.14
C ARG A 279 8.17 10.62 2.55
N LEU A 280 8.89 11.57 3.13
CA LEU A 280 8.66 12.01 4.50
C LEU A 280 7.23 12.53 4.68
N LYS A 281 6.61 12.13 5.77
CA LYS A 281 5.31 12.64 6.22
C LYS A 281 5.53 13.86 7.09
N THR A 282 5.13 15.00 6.58
CA THR A 282 5.18 16.29 7.25
C THR A 282 3.75 16.78 7.56
N ARG A 283 3.62 17.92 8.21
CA ARG A 283 2.32 18.55 8.48
C ARG A 283 1.54 18.83 7.19
N GLU A 284 2.23 19.26 6.14
CA GLU A 284 1.68 19.58 4.82
C GLU A 284 1.11 18.35 4.10
N SER A 285 1.55 17.15 4.50
CA SER A 285 1.02 15.88 3.97
C SER A 285 -0.45 15.63 4.33
N PHE A 286 -1.00 16.40 5.27
CA PHE A 286 -2.38 16.29 5.75
C PHE A 286 -3.31 17.32 5.13
N THR A 287 -3.15 17.54 3.82
CA THR A 287 -4.04 18.36 2.99
C THR A 287 -4.85 17.44 2.08
N PHE A 288 -6.17 17.54 2.11
CA PHE A 288 -7.06 16.58 1.45
C PHE A 288 -7.98 17.26 0.45
N LYS A 289 -8.16 16.65 -0.72
CA LYS A 289 -9.23 16.98 -1.67
C LYS A 289 -10.56 16.33 -1.24
N ASP A 290 -10.48 15.18 -0.60
CA ASP A 290 -11.60 14.40 -0.10
C ASP A 290 -11.12 13.64 1.15
N LEU A 291 -11.36 14.24 2.31
CA LEU A 291 -10.97 13.67 3.60
C LEU A 291 -11.83 12.44 3.92
N ARG A 292 -13.12 12.46 3.57
CA ARG A 292 -14.01 11.31 3.76
C ARG A 292 -13.47 10.08 3.05
N LYS A 293 -13.19 10.21 1.76
CA LYS A 293 -12.61 9.12 0.96
C LYS A 293 -11.30 8.63 1.56
N THR A 294 -10.42 9.54 1.97
CA THR A 294 -9.14 9.20 2.60
C THR A 294 -9.33 8.39 3.87
N VAL A 295 -10.23 8.83 4.77
CA VAL A 295 -10.52 8.14 6.02
C VAL A 295 -11.10 6.74 5.75
N LEU A 296 -12.05 6.64 4.82
CA LEU A 296 -12.64 5.36 4.42
C LEU A 296 -11.61 4.42 3.81
N GLU A 297 -10.76 4.91 2.90
CA GLU A 297 -9.71 4.11 2.26
C GLU A 297 -8.66 3.61 3.24
N ILE A 298 -8.27 4.43 4.22
CA ILE A 298 -7.28 4.05 5.23
C ILE A 298 -7.84 2.97 6.15
N TRP A 299 -9.09 3.10 6.57
CA TRP A 299 -9.71 2.19 7.53
C TRP A 299 -10.28 0.93 6.89
N ALA A 300 -11.13 1.09 5.88
CA ALA A 300 -11.85 -0.02 5.27
C ALA A 300 -11.02 -0.76 4.20
N PHE A 301 -10.01 -0.09 3.62
CA PHE A 301 -9.23 -0.59 2.50
C PHE A 301 -7.73 -0.54 2.75
N ASN A 302 -7.29 -0.71 4.00
CA ASN A 302 -5.86 -0.92 4.22
C ASN A 302 -5.40 -2.19 3.47
N CYS A 303 -4.11 -2.30 3.15
CA CYS A 303 -3.59 -3.41 2.32
C CYS A 303 -3.98 -4.78 2.86
N PHE A 304 -4.03 -4.95 4.19
CA PHE A 304 -4.27 -6.23 4.85
C PHE A 304 -5.72 -6.73 4.75
N SER A 305 -6.67 -5.83 4.53
CA SER A 305 -8.09 -6.18 4.34
C SER A 305 -8.53 -6.13 2.88
N LYS A 306 -7.60 -5.89 1.94
CA LYS A 306 -7.92 -5.67 0.53
C LYS A 306 -7.37 -6.74 -0.40
N TYR A 307 -6.32 -7.43 0.02
CA TYR A 307 -5.56 -8.32 -0.84
C TYR A 307 -5.13 -9.59 -0.14
N PHE A 308 -4.99 -10.66 -0.93
CA PHE A 308 -4.17 -11.80 -0.56
C PHE A 308 -2.93 -11.89 -1.45
N TYR A 309 -1.87 -12.41 -0.89
CA TYR A 309 -0.69 -12.83 -1.61
C TYR A 309 -0.37 -14.28 -1.24
N ILE A 310 -0.37 -15.15 -2.23
CA ILE A 310 -0.05 -16.56 -2.06
C ILE A 310 1.36 -16.80 -2.59
N GLY A 311 2.28 -17.16 -1.68
CA GLY A 311 3.65 -17.51 -2.01
C GLY A 311 3.74 -18.84 -2.77
N SER A 312 4.83 -19.05 -3.50
CA SER A 312 5.12 -20.32 -4.17
C SER A 312 5.24 -21.52 -3.22
N ASN A 313 5.37 -21.25 -1.92
CA ASN A 313 5.33 -22.24 -0.83
C ASN A 313 3.93 -22.44 -0.22
N LEU A 314 2.89 -21.87 -0.84
CA LEU A 314 1.49 -21.87 -0.40
C LEU A 314 1.20 -21.11 0.89
N GLU A 315 2.14 -20.33 1.39
CA GLU A 315 1.92 -19.44 2.52
C GLU A 315 1.09 -18.24 2.07
N VAL A 316 0.08 -17.86 2.86
CA VAL A 316 -0.84 -16.75 2.56
C VAL A 316 -0.49 -15.52 3.38
N TYR A 317 -0.21 -14.42 2.69
CA TYR A 317 0.17 -13.15 3.30
C TYR A 317 -0.84 -12.06 2.98
N PRO A 318 -0.97 -11.02 3.83
CA PRO A 318 -1.88 -9.90 3.59
C PRO A 318 -1.35 -8.87 2.58
N CYS A 319 -0.08 -8.97 2.18
CA CYS A 319 0.57 -8.01 1.30
C CYS A 319 1.71 -8.65 0.51
N VAL A 320 1.90 -8.22 -0.73
CA VAL A 320 2.98 -8.70 -1.61
C VAL A 320 4.40 -8.44 -1.07
N MET A 321 4.58 -7.40 -0.26
CA MET A 321 5.88 -7.00 0.28
C MET A 321 6.02 -7.26 1.79
N GLU A 322 4.97 -7.72 2.48
CA GLU A 322 4.98 -7.92 3.93
C GLU A 322 4.86 -9.41 4.26
N ARG A 323 5.96 -10.01 4.67
CA ARG A 323 6.09 -11.45 4.96
C ARG A 323 6.13 -11.78 6.45
N ARG A 324 6.18 -10.77 7.32
CA ARG A 324 6.23 -10.96 8.78
C ARG A 324 4.86 -11.25 9.39
N PHE A 325 3.79 -11.06 8.61
CA PHE A 325 2.42 -11.46 8.94
C PHE A 325 1.96 -12.53 7.98
N SER A 326 1.36 -13.60 8.48
CA SER A 326 0.82 -14.69 7.68
C SER A 326 -0.56 -15.08 8.18
N HIS A 327 -1.46 -15.40 7.26
CA HIS A 327 -2.73 -16.06 7.56
C HIS A 327 -2.55 -17.57 7.79
N GLY A 328 -1.43 -18.13 7.37
CA GLY A 328 -1.11 -19.56 7.44
C GLY A 328 -0.86 -20.17 6.05
N ASN A 329 -0.67 -21.48 6.04
CA ASN A 329 -0.33 -22.24 4.83
C ASN A 329 -1.56 -22.93 4.25
N LEU A 330 -1.76 -22.79 2.93
CA LEU A 330 -2.93 -23.29 2.19
C LEU A 330 -2.81 -24.77 1.79
N SER A 331 -1.67 -25.44 2.05
CA SER A 331 -1.46 -26.83 1.67
C SER A 331 -2.52 -27.74 2.30
N GLY A 332 -3.42 -28.30 1.46
CA GLY A 332 -4.48 -29.22 1.88
C GLY A 332 -5.56 -28.59 2.78
N LYS A 333 -5.65 -27.26 2.85
CA LYS A 333 -6.62 -26.52 3.66
C LYS A 333 -7.47 -25.60 2.79
N LYS A 334 -8.62 -25.17 3.32
CA LYS A 334 -9.43 -24.13 2.72
C LYS A 334 -8.94 -22.77 3.11
N LEU A 335 -9.00 -21.82 2.19
CA LEU A 335 -8.62 -20.43 2.48
C LEU A 335 -9.46 -19.84 3.63
N SER A 336 -10.76 -20.15 3.65
CA SER A 336 -11.68 -19.70 4.71
C SER A 336 -11.34 -20.23 6.10
N GLU A 337 -10.60 -21.33 6.21
CA GLU A 337 -10.18 -21.91 7.50
C GLU A 337 -8.91 -21.29 8.06
N ILE A 338 -8.06 -20.74 7.19
CA ILE A 338 -6.77 -20.18 7.59
C ILE A 338 -6.75 -18.65 7.67
N VAL A 339 -7.75 -17.97 7.10
CA VAL A 339 -7.79 -16.50 7.13
C VAL A 339 -7.90 -15.98 8.55
N ASP A 340 -6.86 -15.29 8.99
CA ASP A 340 -6.80 -14.64 10.29
C ASP A 340 -7.57 -13.31 10.26
N GLN A 341 -8.70 -13.28 10.96
CA GLN A 341 -9.56 -12.10 11.07
C GLN A 341 -8.86 -10.93 11.77
N SER A 342 -7.88 -11.19 12.64
CA SER A 342 -7.10 -10.12 13.27
C SER A 342 -6.26 -9.36 12.27
N LEU A 343 -5.73 -10.04 11.24
CA LEU A 343 -4.98 -9.41 10.15
C LEU A 343 -5.91 -8.62 9.22
N LEU A 344 -7.09 -9.13 8.91
CA LEU A 344 -8.07 -8.38 8.12
C LEU A 344 -8.53 -7.11 8.83
N ASN A 345 -8.54 -7.12 10.17
CA ASN A 345 -8.88 -5.97 11.00
C ASN A 345 -7.67 -5.13 11.43
N PHE A 346 -6.48 -5.45 10.92
CA PHE A 346 -5.26 -4.72 11.26
C PHE A 346 -5.38 -3.25 10.86
N SER A 347 -5.09 -2.36 11.80
CA SER A 347 -5.18 -0.91 11.60
C SER A 347 -3.99 -0.20 12.25
N LYS A 348 -3.97 1.12 12.14
CA LYS A 348 -2.98 1.95 12.85
C LYS A 348 -3.03 1.81 14.38
N GLU A 349 -4.13 1.34 14.92
CA GLU A 349 -4.25 1.06 16.36
C GLU A 349 -3.40 -0.13 16.82
N ASN A 350 -2.98 -0.99 15.87
CA ASN A 350 -2.03 -2.08 16.11
C ASN A 350 -0.56 -1.64 16.01
N VAL A 351 -0.29 -0.40 15.55
CA VAL A 351 1.06 0.10 15.28
C VAL A 351 1.53 0.97 16.44
N LYS A 352 2.70 0.65 17.00
CA LYS A 352 3.33 1.41 18.08
C LYS A 352 3.52 2.86 17.68
N GLY A 353 3.16 3.79 18.55
CA GLY A 353 3.14 5.21 18.29
C GLY A 353 1.94 5.67 17.45
N CYS A 354 1.59 4.96 16.37
CA CYS A 354 0.42 5.37 15.56
C CYS A 354 -0.90 5.25 16.32
N ARG A 355 -1.09 4.26 17.20
CA ARG A 355 -2.30 4.12 18.02
C ARG A 355 -2.56 5.33 18.91
N ASP A 356 -1.49 5.99 19.32
CA ASP A 356 -1.51 7.17 20.20
C ASP A 356 -1.41 8.48 19.41
N CYS A 357 -1.53 8.43 18.08
CA CYS A 357 -1.46 9.58 17.18
C CYS A 357 -2.87 10.06 16.80
N GLU A 358 -3.13 11.33 16.92
CA GLU A 358 -4.41 11.96 16.56
C GLU A 358 -4.67 11.96 15.04
N TYR A 359 -3.65 11.80 14.21
CA TYR A 359 -3.77 11.73 12.73
C TYR A 359 -4.04 10.33 12.19
N ARG A 360 -4.16 9.31 13.04
CA ARG A 360 -4.15 7.89 12.62
C ARG A 360 -5.21 7.50 11.59
N PHE A 361 -6.35 8.17 11.56
CA PHE A 361 -7.42 7.89 10.59
C PHE A 361 -7.28 8.63 9.26
N ALA A 362 -6.31 9.54 9.14
CA ALA A 362 -6.02 10.26 7.91
C ALA A 362 -4.59 10.02 7.38
N CYS A 363 -3.84 9.08 7.97
CA CYS A 363 -2.45 8.82 7.66
C CYS A 363 -2.26 7.45 7.03
N LEU A 364 -1.79 7.42 5.77
CA LEU A 364 -1.36 6.19 5.11
C LEU A 364 -0.09 5.62 5.76
N ASP A 365 -0.01 4.30 5.77
CA ASP A 365 1.09 3.55 6.34
C ASP A 365 1.60 2.47 5.38
N CYS A 366 2.82 1.99 5.60
CA CYS A 366 3.40 0.87 4.85
C CYS A 366 4.19 -0.01 5.81
N ARG A 367 3.69 -1.20 6.10
CA ARG A 367 4.27 -2.07 7.12
C ARG A 367 5.73 -2.50 6.85
N PRO A 368 6.16 -2.81 5.61
CA PRO A 368 7.56 -3.11 5.33
C PRO A 368 8.54 -1.98 5.71
N ASP A 369 8.07 -0.74 5.77
CA ASP A 369 8.89 0.46 5.96
C ASP A 369 9.22 0.75 7.45
N SER A 370 9.42 -0.27 8.29
CA SER A 370 9.97 -0.14 9.65
C SER A 370 11.49 -0.36 9.64
N LEU A 371 12.27 0.48 10.33
CA LEU A 371 13.74 0.40 10.34
C LEU A 371 14.29 -0.72 11.22
N SER A 372 13.68 -0.94 12.39
CA SER A 372 14.14 -1.93 13.35
C SER A 372 13.81 -3.38 12.97
N GLY A 373 13.00 -3.57 11.92
CA GLY A 373 12.44 -4.88 11.59
C GLY A 373 11.23 -5.28 12.44
N ASP A 374 10.88 -4.51 13.48
CA ASP A 374 9.64 -4.74 14.24
C ASP A 374 8.42 -4.43 13.37
N LYS A 375 7.61 -5.47 13.14
CA LYS A 375 6.40 -5.36 12.30
C LYS A 375 5.31 -4.45 12.86
N TYR A 376 5.42 -4.06 14.11
CA TYR A 376 4.49 -3.14 14.79
C TYR A 376 5.05 -1.72 14.96
N GLU A 377 6.27 -1.45 14.53
CA GLU A 377 6.86 -0.11 14.58
C GLU A 377 6.27 0.80 13.50
N LYS A 378 6.15 2.10 13.78
CA LYS A 378 5.75 3.09 12.77
C LYS A 378 6.76 3.18 11.62
N SER A 379 6.29 3.56 10.43
CA SER A 379 7.13 3.67 9.24
C SER A 379 8.19 4.76 9.40
N TRP A 380 9.38 4.52 8.85
CA TRP A 380 10.58 5.39 8.94
C TRP A 380 10.34 6.82 8.42
N PHE A 381 9.40 6.98 7.52
CA PHE A 381 9.08 8.26 6.89
C PHE A 381 8.15 9.14 7.73
N CYS A 382 7.72 8.70 8.91
CA CYS A 382 6.90 9.50 9.82
C CYS A 382 7.78 10.45 10.64
N LEU A 383 7.53 11.77 10.52
CA LEU A 383 8.24 12.79 11.29
C LEU A 383 7.52 13.22 12.57
N TYR A 384 6.29 12.77 12.78
CA TYR A 384 5.50 13.18 13.93
C TYR A 384 5.90 12.41 15.19
N ASP A 385 6.20 13.16 16.25
CA ASP A 385 6.36 12.65 17.61
C ASP A 385 5.02 12.80 18.34
N GLU A 386 4.27 11.73 18.43
CA GLU A 386 2.94 11.70 19.03
C GLU A 386 2.95 11.89 20.55
N GLN A 387 4.08 11.58 21.20
CA GLN A 387 4.21 11.73 22.66
C GLN A 387 4.41 13.21 23.06
N ASN A 388 5.09 13.97 22.22
CA ASN A 388 5.35 15.39 22.44
C ASN A 388 4.46 16.31 21.60
N GLY A 389 3.75 15.77 20.61
CA GLY A 389 2.87 16.52 19.72
C GLY A 389 3.59 17.48 18.77
N VAL A 390 4.80 17.12 18.33
CA VAL A 390 5.67 17.96 17.50
C VAL A 390 6.12 17.25 16.23
N TRP A 391 6.36 18.02 15.18
CA TRP A 391 6.95 17.56 13.94
C TRP A 391 8.46 17.73 14.00
N ARG A 392 9.19 16.66 13.72
CA ARG A 392 10.65 16.67 13.61
C ARG A 392 11.08 17.39 12.33
N ASP A 393 12.27 17.95 12.34
CA ASP A 393 12.86 18.59 11.15
C ASP A 393 13.19 17.55 10.07
N SER A 394 12.82 17.88 8.83
CA SER A 394 13.03 16.98 7.68
C SER A 394 14.50 16.80 7.33
N ASP A 395 15.30 17.84 7.40
CA ASP A 395 16.70 17.79 7.00
C ASP A 395 17.54 17.06 8.07
N GLU A 396 17.20 17.23 9.36
CA GLU A 396 17.80 16.42 10.44
C GLU A 396 17.48 14.93 10.25
N ARG A 397 16.22 14.61 9.94
CA ARG A 397 15.84 13.22 9.71
C ARG A 397 16.55 12.61 8.51
N ILE A 398 16.73 13.34 7.42
CA ILE A 398 17.46 12.87 6.24
C ILE A 398 18.92 12.59 6.59
N LYS A 399 19.57 13.48 7.36
CA LYS A 399 20.94 13.27 7.84
C LYS A 399 21.06 11.99 8.68
N GLU A 400 20.11 11.74 9.56
CA GLU A 400 20.07 10.49 10.32
C GLU A 400 19.95 9.25 9.42
N LEU A 401 19.09 9.30 8.39
CA LEU A 401 18.81 8.17 7.51
C LEU A 401 19.97 7.86 6.54
N LEU A 402 20.67 8.87 6.06
CA LEU A 402 21.78 8.72 5.11
C LEU A 402 23.16 8.63 5.79
N GLY A 403 23.26 8.96 7.08
CA GLY A 403 24.52 9.21 7.75
C GLY A 403 25.07 10.62 7.51
N THR A 404 25.89 11.12 8.43
CA THR A 404 26.36 12.51 8.45
C THR A 404 27.20 12.93 7.25
N ASP A 405 27.77 11.98 6.49
CA ASP A 405 28.70 12.25 5.37
C ASP A 405 28.01 12.35 4.00
N ALA A 406 26.74 11.97 3.87
CA ALA A 406 26.03 11.87 2.58
C ALA A 406 25.30 13.16 2.16
N VAL A 407 25.28 14.21 2.99
CA VAL A 407 24.49 15.43 2.75
C VAL A 407 25.31 16.52 2.01
N ALA A 408 26.58 16.26 1.74
CA ALA A 408 27.50 17.22 1.10
C ALA A 408 27.70 16.99 -0.41
N GLN A 409 26.89 16.14 -1.04
CA GLN A 409 26.88 15.89 -2.49
C GLN A 409 25.46 16.27 -3.08
#